data_4e70a9ce15110feb389927b741c11bc7
#
_entry.id   4e70a9ce15110feb389927b741c11bc7
#
_cell.length_a   1.000
_cell.length_b   1.000
_cell.length_c   1.000
_cell.angle_alpha   90.00
_cell.angle_beta   90.00
_cell.angle_gamma   90.00
#
_symmetry.space_group_name_H-M   'P 1'
#
loop_
_entity.id
_entity.type
_entity.pdbx_description
1 polymer ?
#
loop_
_entity_poly.entity_id
_entity_poly.type
_entity_poly.pdbx_seq_one_letter_code
_entity_poly.pdbx_strand_id
1 'polypeptide(L)'
;MILFDTVTKKYPRTTRPAVDGVSLEVERGEFVFIVGQSGSGKSTLLRLALKEENATSGSVFVAGRELSRLPDRKVPQLRREIGTVFQDFRLLPNKTVFQNVAFALQVIGKSRSVIRQTVPETLRTVGLEGKEKRLPHELSGGEQQRVAIARAIVNKPAILLADEPTGNLDPGISLEIVGLLDRINRSGTTIVMATHDLHIVNAYRKRVIELKEGRVVRDDAGGEYNSGEIVMPGWDTRPSLDALDAIAVAEAGHEAEVAHADGRDGAQSDGPDSDELVVVGAAAREPRTSRLKLRRGR
;
A
#
# COMPACT_ATOMS: atom_id res chain seq x y z
N MET A 1 -9.46 -11.33 15.32
CA MET A 1 -9.87 -10.35 14.27
C MET A 1 -10.21 -11.03 12.95
N ILE A 2 -9.41 -11.98 12.51
CA ILE A 2 -9.69 -12.91 11.41
C ILE A 2 -9.61 -14.34 11.95
N LEU A 3 -10.59 -15.18 11.67
CA LEU A 3 -10.60 -16.59 12.07
C LEU A 3 -10.94 -17.46 10.87
N PHE A 4 -10.10 -18.42 10.60
CA PHE A 4 -10.36 -19.54 9.71
C PHE A 4 -10.61 -20.78 10.57
N ASP A 5 -11.75 -21.43 10.40
CA ASP A 5 -12.14 -22.64 11.11
C ASP A 5 -12.30 -23.79 10.13
N THR A 6 -11.29 -24.66 10.10
CA THR A 6 -11.19 -25.88 9.28
C THR A 6 -11.49 -25.62 7.80
N VAL A 7 -10.94 -24.50 7.27
CA VAL A 7 -11.26 -23.97 5.95
C VAL A 7 -10.56 -24.76 4.86
N THR A 8 -11.35 -25.19 3.88
CA THR A 8 -10.85 -25.78 2.64
C THR A 8 -11.33 -25.00 1.44
N LYS A 9 -10.42 -24.71 0.50
CA LYS A 9 -10.74 -24.10 -0.79
C LYS A 9 -10.17 -24.94 -1.92
N LYS A 10 -11.04 -25.48 -2.76
CA LYS A 10 -10.70 -26.18 -3.99
C LYS A 10 -11.23 -25.42 -5.19
N TYR A 11 -10.37 -25.09 -6.14
CA TYR A 11 -10.78 -24.46 -7.40
C TYR A 11 -11.31 -25.50 -8.38
N PRO A 12 -12.24 -25.12 -9.29
CA PRO A 12 -12.66 -26.00 -10.37
C PRO A 12 -11.46 -26.49 -11.18
N ARG A 13 -11.47 -27.76 -11.58
CA ARG A 13 -10.43 -28.40 -12.41
C ARG A 13 -9.06 -28.60 -11.73
N THR A 14 -8.91 -28.33 -10.43
CA THR A 14 -7.69 -28.67 -9.69
C THR A 14 -7.85 -30.02 -9.00
N THR A 15 -6.78 -30.82 -8.96
CA THR A 15 -6.78 -32.11 -8.25
C THR A 15 -6.65 -31.91 -6.75
N ARG A 16 -5.80 -30.95 -6.32
CA ARG A 16 -5.56 -30.63 -4.91
C ARG A 16 -6.25 -29.33 -4.51
N PRO A 17 -6.70 -29.19 -3.25
CA PRO A 17 -7.18 -27.93 -2.74
C PRO A 17 -6.04 -26.90 -2.65
N ALA A 18 -6.35 -25.63 -2.86
CA ALA A 18 -5.41 -24.54 -2.68
C ALA A 18 -5.23 -24.17 -1.19
N VAL A 19 -6.26 -24.45 -0.37
CA VAL A 19 -6.25 -24.37 1.09
C VAL A 19 -6.94 -25.63 1.58
N ASP A 20 -6.36 -26.36 2.53
CA ASP A 20 -6.79 -27.68 2.96
C ASP A 20 -6.87 -27.79 4.48
N GLY A 21 -8.08 -27.67 5.03
CA GLY A 21 -8.36 -27.84 6.46
C GLY A 21 -7.66 -26.81 7.36
N VAL A 22 -7.47 -25.58 6.89
CA VAL A 22 -6.74 -24.54 7.63
C VAL A 22 -7.59 -24.02 8.79
N SER A 23 -7.01 -24.09 10.00
CA SER A 23 -7.52 -23.42 11.21
C SER A 23 -6.44 -22.47 11.71
N LEU A 24 -6.75 -21.16 11.75
CA LEU A 24 -5.88 -20.14 12.28
C LEU A 24 -6.68 -18.92 12.72
N GLU A 25 -6.19 -18.22 13.74
CA GLU A 25 -6.76 -16.98 14.24
C GLU A 25 -5.70 -15.88 14.19
N VAL A 26 -6.11 -14.70 13.74
CA VAL A 26 -5.32 -13.47 13.82
C VAL A 26 -6.03 -12.52 14.77
N GLU A 27 -5.37 -12.10 15.81
CA GLU A 27 -5.90 -11.20 16.82
C GLU A 27 -5.95 -9.74 16.36
N ARG A 28 -6.64 -8.91 17.12
CA ARG A 28 -6.72 -7.48 16.83
C ARG A 28 -5.40 -6.78 17.15
N GLY A 29 -4.91 -5.96 16.21
CA GLY A 29 -3.64 -5.24 16.37
C GLY A 29 -2.42 -6.11 16.12
N GLU A 30 -2.59 -7.38 15.75
CA GLU A 30 -1.48 -8.27 15.46
C GLU A 30 -0.86 -7.98 14.09
N PHE A 31 0.45 -8.21 13.94
CA PHE A 31 1.14 -8.25 12.66
C PHE A 31 1.58 -9.68 12.41
N VAL A 32 1.05 -10.30 11.37
CA VAL A 32 1.30 -11.70 11.02
C VAL A 32 1.88 -11.79 9.61
N PHE A 33 2.99 -12.52 9.48
CA PHE A 33 3.50 -12.97 8.19
C PHE A 33 2.89 -14.31 7.82
N ILE A 34 2.38 -14.43 6.60
CA ILE A 34 2.03 -15.71 5.98
C ILE A 34 3.12 -16.03 4.97
N VAL A 35 3.91 -17.06 5.24
CA VAL A 35 5.06 -17.46 4.41
C VAL A 35 4.81 -18.80 3.73
N GLY A 36 5.61 -19.11 2.72
CA GLY A 36 5.57 -20.37 1.97
C GLY A 36 5.89 -20.17 0.50
N GLN A 37 6.19 -21.26 -0.19
CA GLN A 37 6.52 -21.25 -1.61
C GLN A 37 5.39 -20.68 -2.49
N SER A 38 5.70 -20.31 -3.73
CA SER A 38 4.68 -19.94 -4.71
C SER A 38 3.67 -21.10 -4.87
N GLY A 39 2.38 -20.75 -4.88
CA GLY A 39 1.31 -21.74 -4.96
C GLY A 39 0.96 -22.46 -3.64
N SER A 40 1.57 -22.10 -2.50
CA SER A 40 1.26 -22.71 -1.19
C SER A 40 -0.12 -22.36 -0.63
N GLY A 41 -0.86 -21.40 -1.21
CA GLY A 41 -2.20 -20.98 -0.79
C GLY A 41 -2.30 -19.62 -0.13
N LYS A 42 -1.19 -18.85 0.02
CA LYS A 42 -1.14 -17.54 0.69
C LYS A 42 -2.18 -16.56 0.13
N SER A 43 -2.12 -16.26 -1.16
CA SER A 43 -3.08 -15.34 -1.81
C SER A 43 -4.52 -15.86 -1.76
N THR A 44 -4.73 -17.19 -1.73
CA THR A 44 -6.06 -17.78 -1.57
C THR A 44 -6.63 -17.47 -0.19
N LEU A 45 -5.83 -17.56 0.88
CA LEU A 45 -6.27 -17.17 2.23
C LEU A 45 -6.67 -15.68 2.28
N LEU A 46 -5.86 -14.79 1.69
CA LEU A 46 -6.19 -13.37 1.64
C LEU A 46 -7.49 -13.10 0.85
N ARG A 47 -7.70 -13.78 -0.28
CA ARG A 47 -8.93 -13.67 -1.08
C ARG A 47 -10.16 -14.20 -0.34
N LEU A 48 -10.02 -15.26 0.45
CA LEU A 48 -11.09 -15.76 1.31
C LEU A 48 -11.46 -14.72 2.38
N ALA A 49 -10.47 -14.09 3.03
CA ALA A 49 -10.71 -13.03 4.02
C ALA A 49 -11.39 -11.79 3.41
N LEU A 50 -11.12 -11.48 2.13
CA LEU A 50 -11.78 -10.40 1.37
C LEU A 50 -13.16 -10.77 0.84
N LYS A 51 -13.58 -12.04 1.01
CA LYS A 51 -14.76 -12.60 0.32
C LYS A 51 -14.73 -12.37 -1.20
N GLU A 52 -13.54 -12.40 -1.80
CA GLU A 52 -13.37 -12.52 -3.26
C GLU A 52 -13.59 -13.96 -3.71
N GLU A 53 -13.29 -14.90 -2.81
CA GLU A 53 -13.53 -16.33 -2.95
C GLU A 53 -14.39 -16.82 -1.79
N ASN A 54 -15.17 -17.87 -2.03
CA ASN A 54 -15.89 -18.59 -0.99
C ASN A 54 -15.13 -19.87 -0.64
N ALA A 55 -15.13 -20.22 0.64
CA ALA A 55 -14.64 -21.53 1.08
C ALA A 55 -15.48 -22.65 0.46
N THR A 56 -14.84 -23.78 0.16
CA THR A 56 -15.54 -25.01 -0.26
C THR A 56 -16.16 -25.71 0.96
N SER A 57 -15.44 -25.68 2.10
CA SER A 57 -15.92 -26.13 3.40
C SER A 57 -15.23 -25.35 4.52
N GLY A 58 -15.75 -25.46 5.74
CA GLY A 58 -15.29 -24.68 6.89
C GLY A 58 -15.87 -23.26 6.91
N SER A 59 -15.47 -22.47 7.89
CA SER A 59 -16.01 -21.12 8.11
C SER A 59 -14.90 -20.07 8.21
N VAL A 60 -15.11 -18.91 7.59
CA VAL A 60 -14.22 -17.75 7.69
C VAL A 60 -14.96 -16.60 8.39
N PHE A 61 -14.35 -16.06 9.44
CA PHE A 61 -14.88 -14.92 10.16
C PHE A 61 -13.91 -13.73 10.01
N VAL A 62 -14.43 -12.56 9.70
CA VAL A 62 -13.65 -11.33 9.58
C VAL A 62 -14.41 -10.19 10.26
N ALA A 63 -13.73 -9.49 11.16
CA ALA A 63 -14.32 -8.41 11.95
C ALA A 63 -15.64 -8.85 12.64
N GLY A 64 -15.67 -10.07 13.20
CA GLY A 64 -16.83 -10.66 13.89
C GLY A 64 -17.97 -11.12 12.97
N ARG A 65 -17.78 -11.14 11.64
CA ARG A 65 -18.82 -11.57 10.68
C ARG A 65 -18.43 -12.90 10.02
N GLU A 66 -19.32 -13.87 10.05
CA GLU A 66 -19.17 -15.10 9.29
C GLU A 66 -19.44 -14.84 7.80
N LEU A 67 -18.40 -15.06 6.96
CA LEU A 67 -18.46 -14.68 5.54
C LEU A 67 -19.41 -15.54 4.72
N SER A 68 -19.59 -16.83 5.09
CA SER A 68 -20.53 -17.73 4.41
C SER A 68 -21.98 -17.22 4.49
N ARG A 69 -22.35 -16.61 5.61
CA ARG A 69 -23.69 -16.05 5.87
C ARG A 69 -23.83 -14.59 5.48
N LEU A 70 -22.73 -13.93 5.08
CA LEU A 70 -22.75 -12.52 4.72
C LEU A 70 -23.38 -12.34 3.33
N PRO A 71 -24.56 -11.69 3.20
CA PRO A 71 -25.17 -11.45 1.90
C PRO A 71 -24.33 -10.49 1.05
N ASP A 72 -24.31 -10.68 -0.27
CA ASP A 72 -23.45 -9.93 -1.20
C ASP A 72 -23.62 -8.42 -1.11
N ARG A 73 -24.83 -7.93 -0.83
CA ARG A 73 -25.10 -6.49 -0.60
C ARG A 73 -24.34 -5.89 0.60
N LYS A 74 -23.88 -6.72 1.56
CA LYS A 74 -23.08 -6.31 2.72
C LYS A 74 -21.58 -6.47 2.52
N VAL A 75 -21.13 -7.17 1.47
CA VAL A 75 -19.70 -7.34 1.16
C VAL A 75 -18.97 -6.00 0.96
N PRO A 76 -19.55 -4.98 0.27
CA PRO A 76 -18.91 -3.68 0.18
C PRO A 76 -18.67 -3.01 1.55
N GLN A 77 -19.57 -3.23 2.54
CA GLN A 77 -19.40 -2.71 3.88
C GLN A 77 -18.23 -3.40 4.61
N LEU A 78 -18.11 -4.73 4.50
CA LEU A 78 -16.97 -5.47 5.02
C LEU A 78 -15.65 -4.96 4.42
N ARG A 79 -15.58 -4.83 3.08
CA ARG A 79 -14.36 -4.40 2.37
C ARG A 79 -13.94 -2.96 2.70
N ARG A 80 -14.83 -2.11 3.21
CA ARG A 80 -14.46 -0.76 3.71
C ARG A 80 -13.65 -0.81 5.02
N GLU A 81 -13.75 -1.91 5.76
CA GLU A 81 -13.02 -2.13 7.01
C GLU A 81 -11.67 -2.84 6.77
N ILE A 82 -11.40 -3.22 5.51
CA ILE A 82 -10.19 -3.92 5.09
C ILE A 82 -9.47 -3.08 4.03
N GLY A 83 -8.23 -2.69 4.31
CA GLY A 83 -7.31 -2.17 3.30
C GLY A 83 -6.61 -3.31 2.58
N THR A 84 -6.29 -3.13 1.30
CA THR A 84 -5.55 -4.13 0.53
C THR A 84 -4.40 -3.51 -0.22
N VAL A 85 -3.23 -4.17 -0.15
CA VAL A 85 -2.01 -3.82 -0.87
C VAL A 85 -1.60 -5.02 -1.72
N PHE A 86 -1.26 -4.79 -2.97
CA PHE A 86 -0.90 -5.83 -3.95
C PHE A 86 0.54 -5.64 -4.45
N GLN A 87 1.14 -6.71 -4.95
CA GLN A 87 2.48 -6.70 -5.54
C GLN A 87 2.59 -5.77 -6.76
N ASP A 88 1.53 -5.69 -7.59
CA ASP A 88 1.48 -4.92 -8.83
C ASP A 88 0.92 -3.48 -8.64
N PHE A 89 0.95 -2.95 -7.42
CA PHE A 89 0.48 -1.62 -6.99
C PHE A 89 -0.98 -1.31 -7.34
N ARG A 90 -1.50 -1.73 -8.47
CA ARG A 90 -2.84 -1.47 -9.02
C ARG A 90 -3.24 0.00 -8.98
N LEU A 91 -2.30 0.87 -9.33
CA LEU A 91 -2.57 2.31 -9.42
C LEU A 91 -3.38 2.64 -10.66
N LEU A 92 -4.18 3.69 -10.58
CA LEU A 92 -4.90 4.26 -11.70
C LEU A 92 -3.90 5.12 -12.52
N PRO A 93 -3.49 4.68 -13.74
CA PRO A 93 -2.33 5.25 -14.42
C PRO A 93 -2.55 6.72 -14.87
N ASN A 94 -3.80 7.10 -15.15
CA ASN A 94 -4.19 8.42 -15.60
C ASN A 94 -4.67 9.33 -14.44
N LYS A 95 -4.36 8.96 -13.20
CA LYS A 95 -4.70 9.71 -11.99
C LYS A 95 -3.44 10.07 -11.23
N THR A 96 -3.41 11.30 -10.71
CA THR A 96 -2.29 11.74 -9.86
C THR A 96 -2.24 10.93 -8.56
N VAL A 97 -1.15 11.06 -7.82
CA VAL A 97 -0.99 10.50 -6.46
C VAL A 97 -2.18 10.87 -5.59
N PHE A 98 -2.50 12.18 -5.50
CA PHE A 98 -3.67 12.65 -4.75
C PHE A 98 -4.96 11.96 -5.20
N GLN A 99 -5.20 11.87 -6.51
CA GLN A 99 -6.42 11.29 -7.06
C GLN A 99 -6.50 9.78 -6.83
N ASN A 100 -5.38 9.07 -6.86
CA ASN A 100 -5.31 7.64 -6.53
C ASN A 100 -5.76 7.38 -5.09
N VAL A 101 -5.25 8.15 -4.13
CA VAL A 101 -5.62 8.01 -2.71
C VAL A 101 -7.04 8.51 -2.47
N ALA A 102 -7.42 9.65 -3.04
CA ALA A 102 -8.76 10.24 -2.93
C ALA A 102 -9.86 9.30 -3.46
N PHE A 103 -9.55 8.47 -4.46
CA PHE A 103 -10.49 7.54 -5.07
C PHE A 103 -11.14 6.59 -4.04
N ALA A 104 -10.36 6.07 -3.09
CA ALA A 104 -10.89 5.21 -2.04
C ALA A 104 -11.96 5.91 -1.18
N LEU A 105 -11.74 7.18 -0.85
CA LEU A 105 -12.71 7.99 -0.09
C LEU A 105 -13.93 8.39 -0.94
N GLN A 106 -13.74 8.64 -2.23
CA GLN A 106 -14.83 8.96 -3.16
C GLN A 106 -15.81 7.78 -3.30
N VAL A 107 -15.30 6.55 -3.47
CA VAL A 107 -16.10 5.32 -3.59
C VAL A 107 -16.99 5.10 -2.37
N ILE A 108 -16.54 5.48 -1.18
CA ILE A 108 -17.32 5.35 0.05
C ILE A 108 -18.17 6.59 0.37
N GLY A 109 -18.24 7.57 -0.54
CA GLY A 109 -19.13 8.73 -0.44
C GLY A 109 -18.65 9.82 0.53
N LYS A 110 -17.34 9.92 0.83
CA LYS A 110 -16.83 11.02 1.66
C LYS A 110 -16.94 12.37 0.94
N SER A 111 -17.21 13.42 1.71
CA SER A 111 -17.32 14.78 1.17
C SER A 111 -15.97 15.30 0.63
N ARG A 112 -16.02 16.27 -0.29
CA ARG A 112 -14.81 16.90 -0.85
C ARG A 112 -13.96 17.57 0.23
N SER A 113 -14.58 18.11 1.29
CA SER A 113 -13.85 18.72 2.42
C SER A 113 -13.03 17.69 3.16
N VAL A 114 -13.62 16.54 3.53
CA VAL A 114 -12.93 15.43 4.18
C VAL A 114 -11.76 14.91 3.32
N ILE A 115 -11.98 14.74 2.01
CA ILE A 115 -10.94 14.26 1.10
C ILE A 115 -9.75 15.23 1.06
N ARG A 116 -10.01 16.55 0.95
CA ARG A 116 -8.95 17.57 0.91
C ARG A 116 -8.11 17.63 2.19
N GLN A 117 -8.68 17.28 3.32
CA GLN A 117 -7.97 17.22 4.60
C GLN A 117 -7.23 15.91 4.77
N THR A 118 -7.92 14.76 4.56
CA THR A 118 -7.39 13.44 4.93
C THR A 118 -6.29 12.95 3.97
N VAL A 119 -6.41 13.25 2.65
CA VAL A 119 -5.43 12.74 1.67
C VAL A 119 -4.03 13.29 1.89
N PRO A 120 -3.80 14.62 2.07
CA PRO A 120 -2.46 15.13 2.36
C PRO A 120 -1.86 14.58 3.66
N GLU A 121 -2.67 14.44 4.72
CA GLU A 121 -2.25 13.82 5.99
C GLU A 121 -1.78 12.38 5.77
N THR A 122 -2.54 11.60 4.97
CA THR A 122 -2.17 10.21 4.65
C THR A 122 -0.90 10.15 3.80
N LEU A 123 -0.74 11.05 2.83
CA LEU A 123 0.46 11.12 1.99
C LEU A 123 1.71 11.45 2.81
N ARG A 124 1.59 12.36 3.79
CA ARG A 124 2.67 12.64 4.75
C ARG A 124 3.04 11.40 5.57
N THR A 125 2.04 10.64 6.06
CA THR A 125 2.27 9.41 6.84
C THR A 125 3.09 8.38 6.06
N VAL A 126 2.94 8.32 4.74
CA VAL A 126 3.68 7.37 3.89
C VAL A 126 4.94 7.99 3.25
N GLY A 127 5.31 9.24 3.58
CA GLY A 127 6.50 9.91 3.05
C GLY A 127 6.37 10.35 1.58
N LEU A 128 5.18 10.80 1.16
CA LEU A 128 4.90 11.27 -0.20
C LEU A 128 4.43 12.74 -0.23
N GLU A 129 4.80 13.52 0.78
CA GLU A 129 4.55 14.97 0.82
C GLU A 129 5.22 15.65 -0.37
N GLY A 130 4.51 16.58 -1.02
CA GLY A 130 5.00 17.30 -2.20
C GLY A 130 4.85 16.54 -3.53
N LYS A 131 4.44 15.26 -3.52
CA LYS A 131 4.27 14.43 -4.72
C LYS A 131 2.81 14.26 -5.18
N GLU A 132 1.88 15.05 -4.61
CA GLU A 132 0.43 14.92 -4.81
C GLU A 132 0.01 15.03 -6.28
N LYS A 133 0.74 15.85 -7.07
CA LYS A 133 0.43 16.12 -8.47
C LYS A 133 1.07 15.15 -9.47
N ARG A 134 2.04 14.33 -9.01
CA ARG A 134 2.73 13.37 -9.87
C ARG A 134 1.80 12.27 -10.36
N LEU A 135 2.09 11.74 -11.53
CA LEU A 135 1.44 10.56 -12.11
C LEU A 135 2.23 9.28 -11.74
N PRO A 136 1.61 8.10 -11.73
CA PRO A 136 2.31 6.87 -11.36
C PRO A 136 3.61 6.59 -12.13
N HIS A 137 3.65 6.89 -13.43
CA HIS A 137 4.83 6.68 -14.25
C HIS A 137 6.00 7.65 -13.95
N GLU A 138 5.77 8.70 -13.18
CA GLU A 138 6.79 9.66 -12.72
C GLU A 138 7.38 9.26 -11.36
N LEU A 139 6.97 8.11 -10.80
CA LEU A 139 7.36 7.64 -9.47
C LEU A 139 8.24 6.38 -9.57
N SER A 140 9.17 6.23 -8.63
CA SER A 140 9.89 4.98 -8.42
C SER A 140 8.94 3.85 -7.97
N GLY A 141 9.37 2.59 -8.07
CA GLY A 141 8.58 1.45 -7.61
C GLY A 141 8.20 1.54 -6.14
N GLY A 142 9.13 1.94 -5.27
CA GLY A 142 8.87 2.15 -3.85
C GLY A 142 7.86 3.26 -3.58
N GLU A 143 7.92 4.38 -4.33
CA GLU A 143 6.94 5.46 -4.24
C GLU A 143 5.55 5.01 -4.71
N GLN A 144 5.48 4.24 -5.79
CA GLN A 144 4.22 3.66 -6.27
C GLN A 144 3.60 2.74 -5.20
N GLN A 145 4.42 1.94 -4.52
CA GLN A 145 3.95 1.10 -3.42
C GLN A 145 3.47 1.94 -2.23
N ARG A 146 4.17 3.01 -1.87
CA ARG A 146 3.71 3.96 -0.84
C ARG A 146 2.36 4.59 -1.21
N VAL A 147 2.10 4.91 -2.49
CA VAL A 147 0.78 5.37 -2.96
C VAL A 147 -0.28 4.28 -2.79
N ALA A 148 0.04 3.02 -3.12
CA ALA A 148 -0.88 1.89 -2.94
C ALA A 148 -1.22 1.68 -1.45
N ILE A 149 -0.22 1.77 -0.56
CA ILE A 149 -0.41 1.72 0.89
C ILE A 149 -1.26 2.91 1.36
N ALA A 150 -0.96 4.14 0.95
CA ALA A 150 -1.74 5.33 1.28
C ALA A 150 -3.22 5.15 0.89
N ARG A 151 -3.48 4.66 -0.31
CA ARG A 151 -4.85 4.35 -0.76
C ARG A 151 -5.53 3.30 0.11
N ALA A 152 -4.80 2.29 0.56
CA ALA A 152 -5.32 1.23 1.41
C ALA A 152 -5.69 1.72 2.82
N ILE A 153 -4.90 2.66 3.39
CA ILE A 153 -5.07 3.11 4.78
C ILE A 153 -5.87 4.41 4.94
N VAL A 154 -6.14 5.15 3.85
CA VAL A 154 -6.77 6.50 3.91
C VAL A 154 -8.14 6.49 4.61
N ASN A 155 -8.87 5.37 4.57
CA ASN A 155 -10.14 5.20 5.31
C ASN A 155 -9.93 4.65 6.73
N LYS A 156 -8.70 4.54 7.23
CA LYS A 156 -8.33 4.01 8.56
C LYS A 156 -8.94 2.61 8.79
N PRO A 157 -8.63 1.61 7.94
CA PRO A 157 -9.21 0.27 8.06
C PRO A 157 -8.73 -0.40 9.35
N ALA A 158 -9.56 -1.30 9.90
CA ALA A 158 -9.18 -2.11 11.06
C ALA A 158 -8.21 -3.25 10.70
N ILE A 159 -8.22 -3.67 9.43
CA ILE A 159 -7.40 -4.77 8.89
C ILE A 159 -6.71 -4.27 7.62
N LEU A 160 -5.43 -4.62 7.45
CA LEU A 160 -4.67 -4.44 6.22
C LEU A 160 -4.16 -5.78 5.75
N LEU A 161 -4.57 -6.20 4.55
CA LEU A 161 -4.09 -7.40 3.90
C LEU A 161 -3.08 -7.00 2.80
N ALA A 162 -1.87 -7.52 2.87
CA ALA A 162 -0.81 -7.23 1.93
C ALA A 162 -0.36 -8.54 1.24
N ASP A 163 -0.56 -8.63 -0.07
CA ASP A 163 -0.18 -9.79 -0.89
C ASP A 163 1.12 -9.47 -1.63
N GLU A 164 2.24 -9.96 -1.12
CA GLU A 164 3.60 -9.76 -1.63
C GLU A 164 3.95 -8.27 -1.90
N PRO A 165 3.77 -7.36 -0.92
CA PRO A 165 3.88 -5.92 -1.16
C PRO A 165 5.29 -5.44 -1.53
N THR A 166 6.29 -6.29 -1.43
CA THR A 166 7.71 -6.02 -1.72
C THR A 166 8.25 -6.81 -2.90
N GLY A 167 7.43 -7.65 -3.55
CA GLY A 167 7.89 -8.61 -4.55
C GLY A 167 8.49 -8.00 -5.83
N ASN A 168 8.28 -6.70 -6.10
CA ASN A 168 8.82 -5.98 -7.26
C ASN A 168 9.80 -4.86 -6.86
N LEU A 169 10.32 -4.90 -5.62
CA LEU A 169 11.18 -3.86 -5.07
C LEU A 169 12.56 -4.42 -4.74
N ASP A 170 13.55 -3.56 -4.70
CA ASP A 170 14.87 -3.93 -4.22
C ASP A 170 14.87 -4.16 -2.68
N PRO A 171 15.88 -4.87 -2.14
CA PRO A 171 15.88 -5.25 -0.73
C PRO A 171 15.84 -4.07 0.25
N GLY A 172 16.51 -2.94 -0.06
CA GLY A 172 16.53 -1.77 0.79
C GLY A 172 15.14 -1.13 0.89
N ILE A 173 14.53 -0.86 -0.26
CA ILE A 173 13.16 -0.31 -0.33
C ILE A 173 12.14 -1.28 0.29
N SER A 174 12.35 -2.60 0.16
CA SER A 174 11.51 -3.61 0.77
C SER A 174 11.45 -3.50 2.30
N LEU A 175 12.60 -3.30 2.94
CA LEU A 175 12.68 -3.05 4.39
C LEU A 175 11.94 -1.77 4.79
N GLU A 176 12.10 -0.67 4.04
CA GLU A 176 11.38 0.59 4.30
C GLU A 176 9.86 0.41 4.21
N ILE A 177 9.37 -0.32 3.20
CA ILE A 177 7.94 -0.60 3.02
C ILE A 177 7.40 -1.40 4.21
N VAL A 178 8.13 -2.41 4.67
CA VAL A 178 7.68 -3.19 5.84
C VAL A 178 7.80 -2.36 7.12
N GLY A 179 8.79 -1.49 7.25
CA GLY A 179 8.89 -0.51 8.33
C GLY A 179 7.69 0.45 8.36
N LEU A 180 7.22 0.89 7.20
CA LEU A 180 5.99 1.67 7.08
C LEU A 180 4.77 0.85 7.56
N LEU A 181 4.64 -0.41 7.15
CA LEU A 181 3.57 -1.30 7.60
C LEU A 181 3.64 -1.53 9.12
N ASP A 182 4.83 -1.71 9.70
CA ASP A 182 5.00 -1.86 11.16
C ASP A 182 4.54 -0.60 11.90
N ARG A 183 4.86 0.61 11.43
CA ARG A 183 4.34 1.86 12.00
C ARG A 183 2.81 1.94 11.93
N ILE A 184 2.21 1.52 10.83
CA ILE A 184 0.74 1.44 10.67
C ILE A 184 0.16 0.42 11.65
N ASN A 185 0.80 -0.73 11.85
CA ASN A 185 0.38 -1.72 12.84
C ASN A 185 0.42 -1.16 14.27
N ARG A 186 1.50 -0.48 14.64
CA ARG A 186 1.62 0.16 15.97
C ARG A 186 0.53 1.21 16.23
N SER A 187 -0.08 1.76 15.19
CA SER A 187 -1.25 2.65 15.34
C SER A 187 -2.58 1.91 15.55
N GLY A 188 -2.56 0.57 15.64
CA GLY A 188 -3.71 -0.28 15.98
C GLY A 188 -4.34 -1.03 14.82
N THR A 189 -3.81 -0.92 13.59
CA THR A 189 -4.29 -1.69 12.43
C THR A 189 -3.76 -3.11 12.50
N THR A 190 -4.62 -4.13 12.36
CA THR A 190 -4.22 -5.54 12.22
C THR A 190 -3.62 -5.75 10.84
N ILE A 191 -2.44 -6.35 10.74
CA ILE A 191 -1.77 -6.58 9.44
C ILE A 191 -1.57 -8.07 9.21
N VAL A 192 -1.94 -8.52 8.01
CA VAL A 192 -1.61 -9.84 7.48
C VAL A 192 -0.87 -9.66 6.18
N MET A 193 0.41 -10.01 6.17
CA MET A 193 1.28 -9.87 5.02
C MET A 193 1.71 -11.23 4.50
N ALA A 194 1.32 -11.56 3.26
CA ALA A 194 1.87 -12.69 2.55
C ALA A 194 3.21 -12.30 1.92
N THR A 195 4.24 -13.11 2.15
CA THR A 195 5.57 -12.93 1.57
C THR A 195 6.32 -14.25 1.44
N HIS A 196 7.29 -14.29 0.55
CA HIS A 196 8.28 -15.36 0.49
C HIS A 196 9.70 -14.88 0.85
N ASP A 197 9.83 -13.59 1.22
CA ASP A 197 11.12 -12.97 1.57
C ASP A 197 11.46 -13.23 3.05
N LEU A 198 12.41 -14.15 3.26
CA LEU A 198 12.87 -14.56 4.57
C LEU A 198 13.66 -13.47 5.30
N HIS A 199 14.35 -12.59 4.55
CA HIS A 199 15.14 -11.51 5.16
C HIS A 199 14.22 -10.52 5.87
N ILE A 200 13.10 -10.17 5.25
CA ILE A 200 12.07 -9.32 5.85
C ILE A 200 11.48 -9.96 7.11
N VAL A 201 11.09 -11.25 7.01
CA VAL A 201 10.49 -11.98 8.13
C VAL A 201 11.43 -12.01 9.33
N ASN A 202 12.72 -12.31 9.10
CA ASN A 202 13.72 -12.39 10.14
C ASN A 202 14.11 -11.01 10.73
N ALA A 203 14.07 -9.95 9.91
CA ALA A 203 14.34 -8.58 10.36
C ALA A 203 13.27 -8.07 11.33
N TYR A 204 11.98 -8.35 11.07
CA TYR A 204 10.87 -7.81 11.84
C TYR A 204 10.36 -8.71 12.96
N ARG A 205 10.68 -10.00 12.98
CA ARG A 205 10.40 -10.99 14.05
C ARG A 205 8.96 -10.95 14.56
N LYS A 206 7.98 -10.80 13.64
CA LYS A 206 6.56 -10.91 13.96
C LYS A 206 6.13 -12.37 13.94
N ARG A 207 4.88 -12.65 14.31
CA ARG A 207 4.31 -13.99 14.19
C ARG A 207 4.38 -14.47 12.74
N VAL A 208 4.78 -15.72 12.55
CA VAL A 208 4.99 -16.36 11.25
C VAL A 208 4.11 -17.59 11.16
N ILE A 209 3.25 -17.60 10.14
CA ILE A 209 2.44 -18.74 9.77
C ILE A 209 2.96 -19.30 8.45
N GLU A 210 3.49 -20.50 8.45
CA GLU A 210 4.00 -21.17 7.26
C GLU A 210 2.95 -22.04 6.62
N LEU A 211 2.73 -21.81 5.30
CA LEU A 211 1.87 -22.62 4.46
C LEU A 211 2.68 -23.53 3.54
N LYS A 212 2.37 -24.82 3.56
CA LYS A 212 2.89 -25.79 2.61
C LYS A 212 1.73 -26.61 2.03
N GLU A 213 1.62 -26.64 0.70
CA GLU A 213 0.58 -27.37 -0.02
C GLU A 213 -0.85 -27.13 0.52
N GLY A 214 -1.17 -25.87 0.86
CA GLY A 214 -2.47 -25.46 1.36
C GLY A 214 -2.72 -25.70 2.85
N ARG A 215 -1.76 -26.23 3.60
CA ARG A 215 -1.87 -26.52 5.04
C ARG A 215 -0.95 -25.62 5.85
N VAL A 216 -1.37 -25.28 7.05
CA VAL A 216 -0.48 -24.67 8.06
C VAL A 216 0.44 -25.74 8.60
N VAL A 217 1.75 -25.55 8.43
CA VAL A 217 2.78 -26.48 8.94
C VAL A 217 3.54 -25.88 10.12
N ARG A 218 3.44 -24.56 10.32
CA ARG A 218 4.10 -23.83 11.40
C ARG A 218 3.28 -22.58 11.75
N ASP A 219 3.24 -22.25 13.05
CA ASP A 219 2.63 -21.04 13.59
C ASP A 219 3.44 -20.60 14.82
N ASP A 220 4.34 -19.62 14.66
CA ASP A 220 5.25 -19.16 15.68
C ASP A 220 5.05 -17.68 16.00
N ALA A 221 4.78 -17.39 17.24
CA ALA A 221 4.69 -16.03 17.77
C ALA A 221 6.13 -15.45 17.97
N GLY A 222 6.56 -14.55 17.08
CA GLY A 222 7.89 -13.93 17.15
C GLY A 222 9.01 -14.80 16.59
N GLY A 223 8.72 -15.59 15.54
CA GLY A 223 9.60 -16.59 14.98
C GLY A 223 10.72 -16.02 14.11
N GLU A 224 11.91 -16.60 14.24
CA GLU A 224 12.90 -16.65 13.17
C GLU A 224 12.44 -17.72 12.17
N TYR A 225 12.41 -17.39 10.89
CA TYR A 225 12.10 -18.37 9.86
C TYR A 225 13.42 -18.99 9.35
N ASN A 226 13.73 -20.18 9.81
CA ASN A 226 14.78 -21.02 9.24
C ASN A 226 14.09 -22.09 8.37
N SER A 227 13.93 -21.84 7.06
CA SER A 227 13.74 -22.95 6.15
C SER A 227 15.04 -23.77 6.19
N GLY A 228 14.99 -25.04 6.58
CA GLY A 228 16.16 -25.90 6.72
C GLY A 228 16.95 -26.15 5.42
N GLU A 229 17.01 -25.21 4.50
CA GLU A 229 17.77 -25.23 3.26
C GLU A 229 18.74 -24.05 3.22
N ILE A 230 20.02 -24.38 3.41
CA ILE A 230 21.22 -23.67 2.98
C ILE A 230 21.40 -22.27 3.59
N VAL A 231 22.01 -22.23 4.76
CA VAL A 231 22.78 -21.07 5.20
C VAL A 231 24.01 -20.96 4.30
N MET A 232 24.03 -20.00 3.38
CA MET A 232 25.28 -19.59 2.72
C MET A 232 26.18 -18.97 3.78
N PRO A 233 27.37 -19.54 4.03
CA PRO A 233 28.30 -18.97 5.00
C PRO A 233 28.82 -17.64 4.47
N GLY A 234 28.59 -16.54 5.19
CA GLY A 234 29.22 -15.27 4.90
C GLY A 234 28.35 -14.00 4.99
N TRP A 235 27.08 -14.08 5.34
CA TRP A 235 26.19 -12.91 5.47
C TRP A 235 25.66 -12.77 6.91
N ASP A 236 26.57 -12.60 7.87
CA ASP A 236 26.22 -12.19 9.23
C ASP A 236 26.35 -10.67 9.34
N THR A 237 25.36 -9.94 8.80
CA THR A 237 25.17 -8.54 9.13
C THR A 237 23.72 -8.35 9.55
N ARG A 238 23.47 -8.60 10.83
CA ARG A 238 22.25 -8.14 11.51
C ARG A 238 22.29 -6.61 11.60
N PRO A 239 21.44 -5.85 10.92
CA PRO A 239 21.24 -4.47 11.31
C PRO A 239 20.54 -4.51 12.68
N SER A 240 21.17 -3.95 13.71
CA SER A 240 20.53 -3.72 15.00
C SER A 240 19.29 -2.82 14.78
N LEU A 241 18.28 -2.93 15.65
CA LEU A 241 17.13 -2.00 15.64
C LEU A 241 17.60 -0.54 15.70
N ASP A 242 18.72 -0.27 16.38
CA ASP A 242 19.40 1.03 16.42
C ASP A 242 19.98 1.46 15.06
N ALA A 243 20.36 0.52 14.20
CA ALA A 243 20.82 0.83 12.84
C ALA A 243 19.66 1.18 11.90
N LEU A 244 18.48 0.60 12.11
CA LEU A 244 17.27 0.95 11.35
C LEU A 244 16.76 2.34 11.76
N ASP A 245 16.84 2.71 13.04
CA ASP A 245 16.52 4.06 13.52
C ASP A 245 17.61 5.07 13.08
N ALA A 246 18.87 4.68 13.00
CA ALA A 246 19.96 5.52 12.51
C ALA A 246 19.85 5.81 11.00
N ILE A 247 19.37 4.86 10.17
CA ILE A 247 19.12 5.09 8.74
C ILE A 247 17.98 6.10 8.57
N ALA A 248 16.92 5.98 9.36
CA ALA A 248 15.79 6.94 9.34
C ALA A 248 16.20 8.37 9.76
N VAL A 249 17.16 8.48 10.69
CA VAL A 249 17.71 9.78 11.14
C VAL A 249 18.70 10.37 10.13
N ALA A 250 19.50 9.53 9.45
CA ALA A 250 20.46 9.98 8.45
C ALA A 250 19.77 10.51 7.18
N GLU A 251 18.66 9.94 6.76
CA GLU A 251 17.86 10.44 5.63
C GLU A 251 17.19 11.78 5.96
N ALA A 252 16.67 11.95 7.18
CA ALA A 252 16.13 13.23 7.63
C ALA A 252 17.21 14.33 7.70
N GLY A 253 18.46 13.97 7.97
CA GLY A 253 19.62 14.86 7.97
C GLY A 253 20.07 15.28 6.57
N HIS A 254 20.02 14.36 5.60
CA HIS A 254 20.43 14.62 4.21
C HIS A 254 19.44 15.51 3.45
N GLU A 255 18.12 15.40 3.74
CA GLU A 255 17.10 16.32 3.19
C GLU A 255 17.24 17.75 3.74
N ALA A 256 17.71 17.90 4.99
CA ALA A 256 17.97 19.21 5.58
C ALA A 256 19.22 19.89 5.00
N GLU A 257 20.23 19.14 4.58
CA GLU A 257 21.49 19.65 4.02
C GLU A 257 21.32 20.06 2.55
N VAL A 258 20.49 19.35 1.78
CA VAL A 258 20.14 19.72 0.38
C VAL A 258 19.29 21.00 0.34
N ALA A 259 18.39 21.19 1.32
CA ALA A 259 17.59 22.42 1.44
C ALA A 259 18.43 23.67 1.81
N HIS A 260 19.59 23.49 2.45
CA HIS A 260 20.50 24.60 2.78
C HIS A 260 21.52 24.93 1.69
N ALA A 261 21.74 24.05 0.70
CA ALA A 261 22.66 24.29 -0.41
C ALA A 261 22.05 25.15 -1.53
N ASP A 262 20.73 25.17 -1.66
CA ASP A 262 20.00 25.93 -2.70
C ASP A 262 19.72 27.41 -2.31
N GLY A 263 20.18 27.84 -1.14
CA GLY A 263 19.91 29.18 -0.58
C GLY A 263 21.10 30.20 -0.66
N ARG A 264 22.20 29.84 -1.31
CA ARG A 264 23.37 30.77 -1.42
C ARG A 264 23.87 30.90 -2.84
N ASP A 265 23.16 31.64 -3.65
CA ASP A 265 23.73 32.44 -4.76
C ASP A 265 22.71 33.52 -5.15
N GLY A 266 22.99 34.73 -4.72
CA GLY A 266 22.19 35.88 -5.08
C GLY A 266 22.49 37.15 -4.30
N ALA A 267 23.74 37.63 -4.28
CA ALA A 267 23.99 39.03 -3.96
C ALA A 267 25.34 39.50 -4.54
N GLN A 268 25.23 40.61 -5.27
CA GLN A 268 26.22 41.61 -5.70
C GLN A 268 26.68 41.57 -7.16
N SER A 269 26.24 42.56 -7.96
CA SER A 269 26.97 43.83 -8.12
C SER A 269 26.18 44.82 -8.99
N ASP A 270 26.13 46.04 -8.49
CA ASP A 270 25.91 47.38 -9.06
C ASP A 270 25.90 47.60 -10.57
N GLY A 271 24.97 48.55 -10.95
CA GLY A 271 24.71 49.18 -12.23
C GLY A 271 25.83 50.08 -12.79
N PRO A 272 25.58 51.14 -13.59
CA PRO A 272 24.34 51.61 -14.22
C PRO A 272 24.47 51.88 -15.75
N ASP A 273 23.40 52.43 -16.32
CA ASP A 273 23.31 53.37 -17.47
C ASP A 273 22.85 52.89 -18.87
N SER A 274 21.83 53.62 -19.23
CA SER A 274 21.49 54.32 -20.48
C SER A 274 20.72 53.57 -21.60
N ASP A 275 19.51 54.15 -21.78
CA ASP A 275 18.86 54.57 -23.03
C ASP A 275 18.64 53.60 -24.19
N GLU A 276 17.44 53.33 -24.55
CA GLU A 276 16.69 54.06 -25.60
C GLU A 276 15.33 53.41 -25.90
N LEU A 277 14.37 54.27 -26.07
CA LEU A 277 13.03 54.03 -26.60
C LEU A 277 13.04 53.42 -28.00
N VAL A 278 12.11 52.51 -28.30
CA VAL A 278 11.29 52.63 -29.52
C VAL A 278 9.91 52.01 -29.30
N VAL A 279 8.90 52.85 -29.46
CA VAL A 279 7.46 52.58 -29.55
C VAL A 279 7.13 52.22 -30.98
N VAL A 280 6.22 51.30 -31.23
CA VAL A 280 5.20 51.17 -32.31
C VAL A 280 4.52 49.82 -32.11
N GLY A 281 3.23 49.59 -31.97
CA GLY A 281 2.05 50.30 -32.42
C GLY A 281 1.02 49.20 -32.78
N ALA A 282 -0.09 49.21 -32.10
CA ALA A 282 -1.44 48.91 -32.49
C ALA A 282 -1.78 47.77 -33.50
N ALA A 283 -2.70 46.88 -33.15
CA ALA A 283 -4.06 46.91 -33.71
C ALA A 283 -4.95 45.76 -33.18
N ALA A 284 -6.06 46.17 -32.66
CA ALA A 284 -7.22 45.41 -32.24
C ALA A 284 -7.95 44.71 -33.39
N ARG A 285 -8.60 43.59 -33.12
CA ARG A 285 -9.89 43.20 -33.72
C ARG A 285 -10.57 42.04 -32.94
N GLU A 286 -11.58 42.38 -32.19
CA GLU A 286 -12.80 41.54 -31.94
C GLU A 286 -13.89 41.97 -32.91
N PRO A 287 -15.13 41.37 -32.95
CA PRO A 287 -15.59 40.00 -32.67
C PRO A 287 -16.51 39.46 -33.81
N ARG A 288 -16.91 38.23 -33.82
CA ARG A 288 -18.13 37.80 -34.52
C ARG A 288 -18.90 36.71 -33.78
N THR A 289 -20.05 37.16 -33.29
CA THR A 289 -21.23 36.38 -32.89
C THR A 289 -21.84 35.64 -34.07
N SER A 290 -22.26 34.39 -33.88
CA SER A 290 -23.40 33.84 -34.63
C SER A 290 -24.21 32.87 -33.78
N ARG A 291 -25.43 33.29 -33.49
CA ARG A 291 -26.58 32.48 -33.04
C ARG A 291 -26.99 31.51 -34.15
N LEU A 292 -27.35 30.28 -33.80
CA LEU A 292 -28.42 29.52 -34.50
C LEU A 292 -29.07 28.55 -33.49
N LYS A 293 -30.24 28.91 -33.07
CA LYS A 293 -31.62 28.46 -33.29
C LYS A 293 -31.91 26.96 -33.03
N LEU A 294 -32.76 26.84 -32.00
CA LEU A 294 -33.60 25.67 -31.70
C LEU A 294 -34.33 25.11 -32.94
N ARG A 295 -34.49 23.78 -32.97
CA ARG A 295 -35.69 23.15 -33.56
C ARG A 295 -36.18 22.00 -32.69
N ARG A 296 -37.36 22.18 -32.12
CA ARG A 296 -38.27 21.12 -31.62
C ARG A 296 -38.85 20.36 -32.81
N GLY A 297 -39.16 19.09 -32.61
CA GLY A 297 -40.03 18.34 -33.51
C GLY A 297 -40.06 16.85 -33.23
N ARG A 298 -41.10 16.50 -32.54
CA ARG A 298 -41.87 15.25 -32.39
C ARG A 298 -41.21 14.09 -31.63
#